data_12ab6f89a79b15fc40265f801c1b1e4f
#
_entry.id   12ab6f89a79b15fc40265f801c1b1e4f
#
_cell.length_a   1.000
_cell.length_b   1.000
_cell.length_c   1.000
_cell.angle_alpha   90.00
_cell.angle_beta   90.00
_cell.angle_gamma   90.00
#
_symmetry.space_group_name_H-M   'P 1'
#
loop_
_entity.id
_entity.type
_entity.pdbx_description
1 polymer ?
#
loop_
_entity_poly.entity_id
_entity_poly.type
_entity_poly.pdbx_seq_one_letter_code
_entity_poly.pdbx_strand_id
1 'polypeptide(L)' 'MLVEGKSEENGSLLTGRLSNNTLVHFVGCESLIGKIIDVKLVESKGFYYMGEAVI' A
#
# COMPACT_ATOMS: atom_id res chain seq x y z
N MET A 1 -2.48 7.45 -3.99
CA MET A 1 -1.21 6.73 -3.80
C MET A 1 -0.95 5.79 -4.97
N LEU A 2 0.24 5.79 -5.50
CA LEU A 2 0.63 4.87 -6.57
C LEU A 2 0.97 3.50 -5.96
N VAL A 3 0.33 2.46 -6.46
CA VAL A 3 0.62 1.09 -6.05
C VAL A 3 1.82 0.59 -6.84
N GLU A 4 2.93 0.33 -6.16
CA GLU A 4 4.19 -0.04 -6.80
C GLU A 4 4.34 -1.53 -7.07
N GLY A 5 3.83 -2.37 -6.20
CA GLY A 5 3.97 -3.80 -6.37
C GLY A 5 3.51 -4.58 -5.15
N LYS A 6 3.93 -5.84 -5.09
CA LYS A 6 3.64 -6.70 -3.94
C LYS A 6 4.64 -6.48 -2.84
N SER A 7 4.21 -6.67 -1.59
CA SER A 7 5.12 -6.67 -0.45
C SER A 7 6.03 -7.91 -0.53
N GLU A 8 7.32 -7.71 -0.31
CA GLU A 8 8.28 -8.81 -0.31
C GLU A 8 8.09 -9.74 0.88
N GLU A 9 7.60 -9.20 2.01
CA GLU A 9 7.42 -9.98 3.23
C GLU A 9 6.14 -10.79 3.24
N ASN A 10 5.12 -10.31 2.55
CA ASN A 10 3.82 -10.98 2.51
C ASN A 10 3.21 -10.78 1.13
N GLY A 11 3.15 -11.85 0.34
CA GLY A 11 2.63 -11.81 -1.02
C GLY A 11 1.16 -11.45 -1.15
N SER A 12 0.39 -11.46 -0.05
CA SER A 12 -1.01 -11.03 -0.07
C SER A 12 -1.17 -9.54 0.13
N LEU A 13 -0.08 -8.83 0.46
CA LEU A 13 -0.11 -7.38 0.62
C LEU A 13 0.47 -6.69 -0.61
N LEU A 14 -0.09 -5.54 -0.93
CA LEU A 14 0.47 -4.64 -1.92
C LEU A 14 1.21 -3.50 -1.21
N THR A 15 2.16 -2.92 -1.92
CA THR A 15 2.98 -1.83 -1.40
C THR A 15 2.84 -0.62 -2.29
N GLY A 16 2.65 0.53 -1.68
CA GLY A 16 2.68 1.81 -2.38
C GLY A 16 3.42 2.84 -1.55
N ARG A 17 3.59 4.03 -2.10
CA ARG A 17 4.23 5.14 -1.41
C ARG A 17 3.38 6.38 -1.47
N LEU A 18 3.35 7.09 -0.35
CA LEU A 18 2.74 8.41 -0.28
C LEU A 18 3.65 9.45 -0.93
N SER A 19 3.12 10.64 -1.15
CA SER A 19 3.88 11.73 -1.76
C SER A 19 5.13 12.11 -0.96
N ASN A 20 5.13 11.85 0.35
CA ASN A 20 6.29 12.07 1.22
C ASN A 20 7.25 10.87 1.27
N ASN A 21 7.09 9.92 0.35
CA ASN A 21 7.93 8.73 0.23
C ASN A 21 7.75 7.70 1.36
N THR A 22 6.66 7.79 2.12
CA THR A 22 6.35 6.84 3.18
C THR A 22 5.73 5.57 2.59
N LEU A 23 6.26 4.41 2.98
CA LEU A 23 5.74 3.12 2.54
C LEU A 23 4.40 2.80 3.20
N VAL A 24 3.49 2.25 2.41
CA VAL A 24 2.19 1.78 2.90
C VAL A 24 1.95 0.38 2.37
N HIS A 25 1.63 -0.54 3.25
CA HIS A 25 1.22 -1.89 2.90
C HIS A 25 -0.28 -2.05 3.11
N PHE A 26 -0.95 -2.70 2.18
CA PHE A 26 -2.40 -2.89 2.27
C PHE A 26 -2.82 -4.15 1.52
N VAL A 27 -3.97 -4.69 1.88
CA VAL A 27 -4.54 -5.86 1.20
C VAL A 27 -5.24 -5.39 -0.07
N GLY A 28 -4.91 -6.02 -1.19
CA GLY A 28 -5.54 -5.67 -2.46
C GLY A 28 -5.22 -6.68 -3.54
N CYS A 29 -5.83 -6.49 -4.71
CA CYS A 29 -5.61 -7.35 -5.87
C CYS A 29 -4.41 -6.88 -6.68
N GLU A 30 -3.71 -7.83 -7.31
CA GLU A 30 -2.57 -7.51 -8.19
C GLU A 30 -2.94 -6.55 -9.31
N SER A 31 -4.18 -6.54 -9.72
CA SER A 31 -4.67 -5.64 -10.76
C SER A 31 -4.53 -4.16 -10.40
N LEU A 32 -4.34 -3.84 -9.12
CA LEU A 32 -4.13 -2.47 -8.65
C LEU A 32 -2.68 -2.00 -8.86
N ILE A 33 -1.75 -2.90 -9.12
CA ILE A 33 -0.35 -2.53 -9.33
C ILE A 33 -0.24 -1.63 -10.55
N GLY A 34 0.47 -0.51 -10.38
CA GLY A 34 0.61 0.50 -11.43
C GLY A 34 -0.52 1.52 -11.47
N LYS A 35 -1.53 1.37 -10.62
CA LYS A 35 -2.66 2.31 -10.56
C LYS A 35 -2.51 3.26 -9.39
N ILE A 36 -3.16 4.41 -9.50
CA ILE A 36 -3.26 5.38 -8.41
C ILE A 36 -4.61 5.17 -7.74
N ILE A 37 -4.58 4.87 -6.46
CA ILE A 37 -5.79 4.60 -5.67
C ILE A 37 -5.74 5.35 -4.34
N ASP A 38 -6.90 5.47 -3.71
CA ASP A 38 -6.97 6.00 -2.35
C ASP A 38 -6.80 4.85 -1.37
N VAL A 39 -6.01 5.09 -0.33
CA VAL A 39 -5.77 4.13 0.73
C VAL A 39 -5.98 4.82 2.07
N LYS A 40 -6.79 4.19 2.91
CA LYS A 40 -7.02 4.66 4.28
C LYS A 40 -5.92 4.10 5.17
N LEU A 41 -5.19 4.96 5.87
CA LEU A 41 -4.18 4.52 6.81
C LEU A 41 -4.86 4.05 8.09
N VAL A 42 -4.56 2.82 8.51
CA VAL A 42 -5.18 2.18 9.66
C VAL A 42 -4.25 2.16 10.85
N GLU A 43 -2.97 1.87 10.63
CA GLU A 43 -2.02 1.70 11.71
C GLU A 43 -0.61 2.12 11.27
N SER A 44 0.13 2.74 12.17
CA SER A 44 1.54 3.05 11.96
C SER A 44 2.39 1.95 12.58
N LYS A 45 3.36 1.45 11.82
CA LYS A 45 4.28 0.41 12.27
C LYS A 45 5.72 0.94 12.44
N GLY A 46 5.88 2.25 12.53
CA GLY A 46 7.19 2.89 12.66
C GLY A 46 7.79 3.27 11.31
N PHE A 47 8.30 2.31 10.57
CA PHE A 47 8.93 2.58 9.27
C PHE A 47 7.93 2.60 8.11
N TYR A 48 6.73 2.09 8.31
CA TYR A 48 5.70 2.01 7.29
C TYR A 48 4.32 2.08 7.92
N TYR A 49 3.30 2.23 7.10
CA TYR A 49 1.90 2.20 7.54
C TYR A 49 1.19 1.00 6.98
N MET A 50 0.23 0.49 7.75
CA MET A 50 -0.74 -0.47 7.25
C MET A 50 -2.00 0.29 6.88
N GLY A 51 -2.59 -0.05 5.74
CA GLY A 51 -3.77 0.63 5.26
C GLY A 51 -4.77 -0.30 4.60
N GLU A 52 -5.87 0.29 4.14
CA GLU A 52 -6.91 -0.40 3.40
C GLU A 52 -7.21 0.36 2.12
N ALA A 53 -7.34 -0.36 1.00
CA ALA A 53 -7.72 0.26 -0.25
C ALA A 53 -9.16 0.76 -0.18
N VAL A 54 -9.36 2.00 -0.60
CA VAL A 54 -10.68 2.64 -0.64
C VAL A 54 -11.15 2.59 -2.10
N ILE A 55 -11.88 1.55 -2.43
CA ILE A 55 -12.42 1.36 -3.79
C ILE A 55 -13.85 0.91 -3.76
#